data_0a3e284a475e4136debf31a41d6c55dc
#
_entry.id   0a3e284a475e4136debf31a41d6c55dc
#
_cell.length_a   1.000
_cell.length_b   1.000
_cell.length_c   1.000
_cell.angle_alpha   90.00
_cell.angle_beta   90.00
_cell.angle_gamma   90.00
#
_symmetry.space_group_name_H-M   'P 1'
#
loop_
_entity.id
_entity.type
_entity.pdbx_description
1 polymer ?
#
loop_
_entity_poly.entity_id
_entity_poly.type
_entity_poly.pdbx_seq_one_letter_code
_entity_poly.pdbx_strand_id
1 'polypeptide(L)'
;MAKPTAWLRHLAKVARPDFASLRGAGTALGLAVCIALRATASAGAAEITRTDLAIPGLPDTVGFLYKGPVAAGDLLNLQSQISALPPDTAVAVVLESGGGNLGEGIALGKFFYRAKIITVVNRGMGCHSACSLAFLGGRSAKTGQPMRIKSSMGPLGFHQFSLKFDPNKKYSKKDRDDMVLGVQDVTSALVEYFKYINEDLTFLPFMLRAPTEQIRLLPNEDTIASGVHVFNEQTKLLIDPSLIRQRVKAN
;
A
#
# COMPACT_ATOMS: atom_id res chain seq x y z
N MET A 1 20.77 -14.72 16.96
CA MET A 1 19.29 -14.75 17.05
C MET A 1 18.83 -13.46 17.71
N ALA A 2 18.38 -12.49 16.94
CA ALA A 2 17.92 -11.19 17.45
C ALA A 2 16.49 -11.33 17.99
N LYS A 3 16.25 -10.83 19.21
CA LYS A 3 14.93 -10.81 19.84
C LYS A 3 14.02 -9.83 19.07
N PRO A 4 12.76 -10.17 18.78
CA PRO A 4 11.85 -9.24 18.11
C PRO A 4 11.61 -8.01 18.99
N THR A 5 11.68 -6.84 18.35
CA THR A 5 11.51 -5.53 18.98
C THR A 5 10.12 -5.39 19.62
N ALA A 6 10.01 -4.60 20.68
CA ALA A 6 8.79 -4.43 21.49
C ALA A 6 7.56 -3.99 20.69
N TRP A 7 7.75 -3.33 19.54
CA TRP A 7 6.71 -2.87 18.63
C TRP A 7 5.96 -4.02 17.96
N LEU A 8 6.65 -5.10 17.56
CA LEU A 8 6.01 -6.31 17.02
C LEU A 8 5.09 -7.00 18.05
N ARG A 9 5.36 -6.85 19.35
CA ARG A 9 4.49 -7.37 20.41
C ARG A 9 3.23 -6.52 20.61
N HIS A 10 3.26 -5.23 20.30
CA HIS A 10 2.08 -4.36 20.36
C HIS A 10 1.09 -4.65 19.25
N LEU A 11 1.56 -4.94 18.03
CA LEU A 11 0.70 -5.36 16.93
C LEU A 11 0.07 -6.75 17.17
N ALA A 12 0.77 -7.65 17.87
CA ALA A 12 0.25 -8.97 18.19
C ALA A 12 -0.83 -8.97 19.29
N LYS A 13 -0.91 -7.91 20.12
CA LYS A 13 -1.90 -7.80 21.20
C LYS A 13 -3.27 -7.28 20.75
N VAL A 14 -3.35 -6.67 19.57
CA VAL A 14 -4.62 -6.12 19.04
C VAL A 14 -5.44 -7.18 18.26
N ALA A 15 -4.88 -8.36 17.99
CA ALA A 15 -5.48 -9.36 17.11
C ALA A 15 -5.85 -10.69 17.82
N ARG A 16 -6.19 -10.69 19.10
CA ARG A 16 -6.75 -11.89 19.74
C ARG A 16 -8.09 -11.56 20.39
N PRO A 17 -9.23 -11.99 19.83
CA PRO A 17 -10.45 -12.13 20.62
C PRO A 17 -10.30 -13.35 21.53
N ASP A 18 -10.47 -13.13 22.84
CA ASP A 18 -10.52 -14.20 23.84
C ASP A 18 -11.76 -15.06 23.62
N PHE A 19 -11.55 -16.27 23.11
CA PHE A 19 -12.53 -17.34 23.16
C PHE A 19 -12.23 -18.25 24.38
N ALA A 20 -12.71 -17.85 25.51
CA ALA A 20 -12.80 -18.74 26.67
C ALA A 20 -14.10 -18.51 27.42
N SER A 21 -14.84 -19.58 27.62
CA SER A 21 -16.03 -19.80 28.43
C SER A 21 -17.41 -19.52 27.81
N LEU A 22 -17.99 -20.59 27.25
CA LEU A 22 -19.41 -20.92 27.45
C LEU A 22 -19.57 -22.44 27.24
N ARG A 23 -19.36 -23.20 28.31
CA ARG A 23 -19.93 -24.55 28.42
C ARG A 23 -21.24 -24.41 29.23
N GLY A 24 -22.35 -24.67 28.58
CA GLY A 24 -23.67 -24.78 29.19
C GLY A 24 -24.58 -25.60 28.26
N ALA A 25 -25.00 -26.75 28.73
CA ALA A 25 -25.83 -27.74 28.03
C ALA A 25 -27.28 -27.25 27.84
N GLY A 26 -27.91 -27.63 26.72
CA GLY A 26 -29.35 -27.45 26.52
C GLY A 26 -29.80 -27.74 25.08
N THR A 27 -30.28 -28.92 24.86
CA THR A 27 -31.19 -29.51 23.84
C THR A 27 -31.78 -28.63 22.72
N ALA A 28 -31.55 -29.09 21.52
CA ALA A 28 -32.36 -29.18 20.27
C ALA A 28 -33.55 -28.22 20.06
N LEU A 29 -33.46 -27.39 19.02
CA LEU A 29 -34.45 -27.32 17.91
C LEU A 29 -33.81 -26.60 16.72
N GLY A 30 -33.81 -27.21 15.54
CA GLY A 30 -33.17 -26.68 14.34
C GLY A 30 -33.94 -25.48 13.78
N LEU A 31 -33.24 -24.41 13.59
CA LEU A 31 -33.55 -23.38 12.61
C LEU A 31 -32.21 -22.97 11.97
N ALA A 32 -32.00 -23.37 10.73
CA ALA A 32 -30.89 -22.91 9.93
C ALA A 32 -31.11 -21.40 9.61
N VAL A 33 -30.59 -20.55 10.47
CA VAL A 33 -30.47 -19.11 10.17
C VAL A 33 -29.19 -18.96 9.35
N CYS A 34 -29.34 -18.86 8.02
CA CYS A 34 -28.29 -18.32 7.16
C CYS A 34 -28.04 -16.86 7.56
N ILE A 35 -27.16 -16.67 8.53
CA ILE A 35 -26.60 -15.33 8.81
C ILE A 35 -25.68 -15.04 7.63
N ALA A 36 -26.20 -14.33 6.63
CA ALA A 36 -25.36 -13.62 5.68
C ALA A 36 -24.55 -12.61 6.49
N LEU A 37 -23.30 -12.94 6.82
CA LEU A 37 -22.32 -11.98 7.29
C LEU A 37 -22.15 -10.95 6.17
N ARG A 38 -22.99 -9.92 6.17
CA ARG A 38 -22.65 -8.68 5.49
C ARG A 38 -21.46 -8.12 6.25
N ALA A 39 -20.27 -8.22 5.66
CA ALA A 39 -19.13 -7.45 6.11
C ALA A 39 -19.57 -5.98 6.09
N THR A 40 -19.90 -5.43 7.25
CA THR A 40 -20.09 -3.99 7.40
C THR A 40 -18.72 -3.38 7.14
N ALA A 41 -18.55 -2.80 5.95
CA ALA A 41 -17.37 -1.99 5.68
C ALA A 41 -17.28 -0.96 6.80
N SER A 42 -16.20 -0.99 7.55
CA SER A 42 -15.90 0.02 8.57
C SER A 42 -15.94 1.37 7.87
N ALA A 43 -16.72 2.32 8.38
CA ALA A 43 -16.77 3.68 7.84
C ALA A 43 -15.35 4.26 7.84
N GLY A 44 -14.65 4.21 6.68
CA GLY A 44 -13.27 4.63 6.53
C GLY A 44 -12.30 3.61 5.93
N ALA A 45 -12.72 2.36 5.65
CA ALA A 45 -11.91 1.39 4.89
C ALA A 45 -12.01 1.64 3.39
N ALA A 46 -10.98 1.25 2.63
CA ALA A 46 -11.06 1.31 1.18
C ALA A 46 -12.09 0.34 0.61
N GLU A 47 -12.78 0.77 -0.42
CA GLU A 47 -13.57 -0.11 -1.27
C GLU A 47 -12.63 -0.84 -2.23
N ILE A 48 -12.69 -2.18 -2.20
CA ILE A 48 -11.87 -3.03 -3.05
C ILE A 48 -12.80 -3.88 -3.91
N THR A 49 -12.80 -3.60 -5.21
CA THR A 49 -13.69 -4.25 -6.17
C THR A 49 -12.91 -4.81 -7.35
N ARG A 50 -13.37 -5.94 -7.89
CA ARG A 50 -12.85 -6.45 -9.16
C ARG A 50 -13.23 -5.50 -10.29
N THR A 51 -12.31 -5.27 -11.23
CA THR A 51 -12.51 -4.36 -12.35
C THR A 51 -11.99 -4.97 -13.65
N ASP A 52 -12.65 -4.68 -14.76
CA ASP A 52 -12.25 -5.12 -16.11
C ASP A 52 -11.25 -4.15 -16.78
N LEU A 53 -10.38 -3.54 -16.00
CA LEU A 53 -9.39 -2.61 -16.49
C LEU A 53 -8.43 -3.29 -17.46
N ALA A 54 -8.54 -2.93 -18.73
CA ALA A 54 -7.54 -3.29 -19.72
C ALA A 54 -6.24 -2.52 -19.42
N ILE A 55 -5.21 -3.21 -18.98
CA ILE A 55 -3.88 -2.62 -18.85
C ILE A 55 -3.14 -2.84 -20.17
N PRO A 56 -2.69 -1.78 -20.85
CA PRO A 56 -1.99 -1.90 -22.13
C PRO A 56 -0.80 -2.89 -22.03
N GLY A 57 -0.81 -3.91 -22.88
CA GLY A 57 0.23 -4.94 -22.91
C GLY A 57 0.08 -6.09 -21.90
N LEU A 58 -1.04 -6.15 -21.15
CA LEU A 58 -1.30 -7.17 -20.13
C LEU A 58 -2.74 -7.73 -20.29
N PRO A 59 -3.05 -8.45 -21.37
CA PRO A 59 -4.43 -8.85 -21.71
C PRO A 59 -5.07 -9.82 -20.71
N ASP A 60 -4.29 -10.68 -20.05
CA ASP A 60 -4.79 -11.76 -19.19
C ASP A 60 -4.67 -11.44 -17.70
N THR A 61 -4.73 -10.16 -17.35
CA THR A 61 -4.53 -9.70 -15.98
C THR A 61 -5.86 -9.38 -15.32
N VAL A 62 -6.13 -10.00 -14.15
CA VAL A 62 -7.29 -9.64 -13.32
C VAL A 62 -7.02 -8.36 -12.58
N GLY A 63 -7.88 -7.36 -12.79
CA GLY A 63 -7.81 -6.06 -12.16
C GLY A 63 -8.61 -5.98 -10.85
N PHE A 64 -8.06 -5.26 -9.87
CA PHE A 64 -8.80 -4.79 -8.70
C PHE A 64 -8.69 -3.27 -8.62
N LEU A 65 -9.79 -2.61 -8.35
CA LEU A 65 -9.81 -1.20 -7.98
C LEU A 65 -9.79 -1.10 -6.46
N TYR A 66 -8.78 -0.41 -5.94
CA TYR A 66 -8.66 -0.02 -4.54
C TYR A 66 -8.98 1.47 -4.44
N LYS A 67 -10.13 1.82 -3.85
CA LYS A 67 -10.61 3.20 -3.78
C LYS A 67 -10.94 3.60 -2.35
N GLY A 68 -10.38 4.71 -1.89
CA GLY A 68 -10.63 5.26 -0.56
C GLY A 68 -9.37 5.33 0.32
N PRO A 69 -9.52 5.68 1.62
CA PRO A 69 -8.38 5.80 2.53
C PRO A 69 -7.75 4.44 2.82
N VAL A 70 -6.43 4.43 3.00
CA VAL A 70 -5.70 3.22 3.46
C VAL A 70 -6.03 2.99 4.93
N ALA A 71 -6.68 1.89 5.25
CA ALA A 71 -7.14 1.57 6.59
C ALA A 71 -6.71 0.16 7.04
N ALA A 72 -6.63 -0.04 8.35
CA ALA A 72 -6.29 -1.36 8.90
C ALA A 72 -7.32 -2.41 8.48
N GLY A 73 -6.84 -3.55 7.97
CA GLY A 73 -7.65 -4.65 7.46
C GLY A 73 -7.82 -4.68 5.94
N ASP A 74 -7.42 -3.65 5.22
CA ASP A 74 -7.50 -3.60 3.75
C ASP A 74 -6.65 -4.70 3.10
N LEU A 75 -5.47 -4.97 3.66
CA LEU A 75 -4.61 -6.07 3.22
C LEU A 75 -5.32 -7.42 3.32
N LEU A 76 -5.98 -7.70 4.44
CA LEU A 76 -6.69 -8.97 4.64
C LEU A 76 -7.87 -9.11 3.68
N ASN A 77 -8.61 -8.02 3.45
CA ASN A 77 -9.69 -7.98 2.49
C ASN A 77 -9.19 -8.29 1.06
N LEU A 78 -8.16 -7.58 0.61
CA LEU A 78 -7.58 -7.79 -0.72
C LEU A 78 -6.97 -9.20 -0.88
N GLN A 79 -6.27 -9.70 0.14
CA GLN A 79 -5.74 -11.07 0.14
C GLN A 79 -6.83 -12.12 0.00
N SER A 80 -7.94 -11.96 0.72
CA SER A 80 -9.09 -12.87 0.64
C SER A 80 -9.65 -12.92 -0.79
N GLN A 81 -9.84 -11.77 -1.44
CA GLN A 81 -10.35 -11.70 -2.80
C GLN A 81 -9.39 -12.31 -3.83
N ILE A 82 -8.09 -12.04 -3.70
CA ILE A 82 -7.07 -12.58 -4.61
C ILE A 82 -6.92 -14.10 -4.42
N SER A 83 -7.00 -14.59 -3.20
CA SER A 83 -6.91 -16.04 -2.90
C SER A 83 -8.05 -16.85 -3.48
N ALA A 84 -9.17 -16.22 -3.85
CA ALA A 84 -10.29 -16.85 -4.53
C ALA A 84 -10.08 -17.01 -6.05
N LEU A 85 -9.00 -16.45 -6.61
CA LEU A 85 -8.67 -16.60 -8.03
C LEU A 85 -7.99 -17.93 -8.30
N PRO A 86 -8.04 -18.43 -9.55
CA PRO A 86 -7.24 -19.57 -9.97
C PRO A 86 -5.75 -19.37 -9.69
N PRO A 87 -5.00 -20.44 -9.39
CA PRO A 87 -3.55 -20.37 -9.25
C PRO A 87 -2.89 -19.70 -10.48
N ASP A 88 -1.79 -19.02 -10.26
CA ASP A 88 -0.99 -18.33 -11.28
C ASP A 88 -1.72 -17.20 -12.05
N THR A 89 -2.89 -16.77 -11.58
CA THR A 89 -3.58 -15.62 -12.15
C THR A 89 -2.72 -14.35 -11.99
N ALA A 90 -2.42 -13.69 -13.11
CA ALA A 90 -1.77 -12.38 -13.07
C ALA A 90 -2.75 -11.33 -12.50
N VAL A 91 -2.29 -10.55 -11.53
CA VAL A 91 -3.13 -9.56 -10.84
C VAL A 91 -2.53 -8.17 -10.96
N ALA A 92 -3.39 -7.19 -11.17
CA ALA A 92 -3.06 -5.79 -11.06
C ALA A 92 -4.01 -5.08 -10.09
N VAL A 93 -3.48 -4.12 -9.32
CA VAL A 93 -4.29 -3.28 -8.43
C VAL A 93 -4.18 -1.83 -8.89
N VAL A 94 -5.34 -1.27 -9.24
CA VAL A 94 -5.49 0.15 -9.57
C VAL A 94 -5.77 0.90 -8.28
N LEU A 95 -4.96 1.91 -8.00
CA LEU A 95 -4.96 2.64 -6.74
C LEU A 95 -5.55 4.04 -6.93
N GLU A 96 -6.58 4.36 -6.15
CA GLU A 96 -7.20 5.68 -6.04
C GLU A 96 -7.37 6.01 -4.55
N SER A 97 -6.36 6.66 -3.95
CA SER A 97 -6.35 6.90 -2.50
C SER A 97 -5.54 8.12 -2.10
N GLY A 98 -6.06 8.90 -1.19
CA GLY A 98 -5.33 10.00 -0.54
C GLY A 98 -4.29 9.53 0.49
N GLY A 99 -4.17 8.23 0.73
CA GLY A 99 -3.33 7.67 1.78
C GLY A 99 -4.11 7.34 3.05
N GLY A 100 -3.45 7.28 4.20
CA GLY A 100 -4.05 6.91 5.48
C GLY A 100 -3.06 6.21 6.40
N ASN A 101 -3.37 4.99 6.84
CA ASN A 101 -2.53 4.22 7.75
C ASN A 101 -1.20 3.82 7.09
N LEU A 102 -0.10 4.34 7.63
CA LEU A 102 1.24 4.10 7.12
C LEU A 102 1.65 2.63 7.20
N GLY A 103 1.37 1.98 8.32
CA GLY A 103 1.70 0.56 8.54
C GLY A 103 0.97 -0.34 7.54
N GLU A 104 -0.30 -0.07 7.29
CA GLU A 104 -1.10 -0.80 6.29
C GLU A 104 -0.59 -0.56 4.87
N GLY A 105 -0.22 0.69 4.52
CA GLY A 105 0.39 1.00 3.23
C GLY A 105 1.69 0.24 2.98
N ILE A 106 2.57 0.15 3.99
CA ILE A 106 3.78 -0.67 3.95
C ILE A 106 3.44 -2.16 3.82
N ALA A 107 2.43 -2.64 4.55
CA ALA A 107 2.01 -4.03 4.51
C ALA A 107 1.43 -4.43 3.14
N LEU A 108 0.60 -3.57 2.55
CA LEU A 108 0.10 -3.71 1.17
C LEU A 108 1.26 -3.74 0.17
N GLY A 109 2.21 -2.82 0.27
CA GLY A 109 3.36 -2.79 -0.63
C GLY A 109 4.23 -4.04 -0.53
N LYS A 110 4.50 -4.54 0.68
CA LYS A 110 5.18 -5.84 0.89
C LYS A 110 4.41 -7.00 0.28
N PHE A 111 3.09 -6.97 0.39
CA PHE A 111 2.23 -7.98 -0.22
C PHE A 111 2.29 -7.93 -1.74
N PHE A 112 2.16 -6.75 -2.36
CA PHE A 112 2.27 -6.59 -3.81
C PHE A 112 3.61 -7.10 -4.33
N TYR A 113 4.69 -6.79 -3.64
CA TYR A 113 6.02 -7.26 -4.00
C TYR A 113 6.15 -8.79 -3.94
N ARG A 114 5.69 -9.44 -2.86
CA ARG A 114 5.77 -10.90 -2.70
C ARG A 114 4.86 -11.64 -3.67
N ALA A 115 3.63 -11.19 -3.78
CA ALA A 115 2.61 -11.80 -4.64
C ALA A 115 2.78 -11.43 -6.12
N LYS A 116 3.80 -10.61 -6.45
CA LYS A 116 4.10 -10.15 -7.82
C LYS A 116 2.88 -9.49 -8.49
N ILE A 117 2.25 -8.60 -7.76
CA ILE A 117 1.08 -7.84 -8.19
C ILE A 117 1.55 -6.55 -8.86
N ILE A 118 0.99 -6.24 -10.02
CA ILE A 118 1.24 -4.99 -10.73
C ILE A 118 0.44 -3.88 -10.06
N THR A 119 1.04 -2.72 -9.85
CA THR A 119 0.33 -1.54 -9.32
C THR A 119 0.14 -0.49 -10.38
N VAL A 120 -1.04 0.12 -10.39
CA VAL A 120 -1.45 1.08 -11.43
C VAL A 120 -2.07 2.33 -10.78
N VAL A 121 -1.68 3.51 -11.29
CA VAL A 121 -2.37 4.78 -11.02
C VAL A 121 -2.88 5.32 -12.35
N ASN A 122 -4.19 5.27 -12.54
CA ASN A 122 -4.82 5.66 -13.80
C ASN A 122 -4.99 7.18 -13.92
N ARG A 123 -5.38 7.61 -15.12
CA ARG A 123 -5.75 8.99 -15.42
C ARG A 123 -6.81 9.49 -14.44
N GLY A 124 -6.54 10.63 -13.81
CA GLY A 124 -7.45 11.26 -12.86
C GLY A 124 -7.56 10.59 -11.50
N MET A 125 -6.91 9.45 -11.31
CA MET A 125 -6.83 8.74 -10.03
C MET A 125 -5.55 9.13 -9.30
N GLY A 126 -5.69 9.69 -8.09
CA GLY A 126 -4.56 10.07 -7.25
C GLY A 126 -4.13 8.93 -6.32
N CYS A 127 -2.82 8.75 -6.15
CA CYS A 127 -2.28 7.89 -5.12
C CYS A 127 -1.25 8.68 -4.30
N HIS A 128 -1.56 8.91 -3.02
CA HIS A 128 -0.76 9.81 -2.18
C HIS A 128 -0.39 9.16 -0.85
N SER A 129 0.72 9.60 -0.24
CA SER A 129 1.12 9.20 1.12
C SER A 129 1.25 7.67 1.28
N ALA A 130 0.55 7.04 2.21
CA ALA A 130 0.57 5.58 2.43
C ALA A 130 0.20 4.78 1.17
N CYS A 131 -0.69 5.31 0.30
CA CYS A 131 -0.99 4.71 -1.00
C CYS A 131 0.24 4.67 -1.90
N SER A 132 1.03 5.75 -1.95
CA SER A 132 2.24 5.79 -2.77
C SER A 132 3.28 4.77 -2.30
N LEU A 133 3.35 4.51 -0.99
CA LEU A 133 4.19 3.43 -0.46
C LEU A 133 3.70 2.07 -0.93
N ALA A 134 2.39 1.80 -0.85
CA ALA A 134 1.83 0.56 -1.37
C ALA A 134 2.12 0.40 -2.88
N PHE A 135 1.95 1.49 -3.67
CA PHE A 135 2.25 1.51 -5.10
C PHE A 135 3.69 1.09 -5.42
N LEU A 136 4.68 1.51 -4.62
CA LEU A 136 6.08 1.16 -4.83
C LEU A 136 6.36 -0.35 -4.72
N GLY A 137 5.49 -1.14 -4.10
CA GLY A 137 5.60 -2.59 -4.04
C GLY A 137 5.27 -3.34 -5.34
N GLY A 138 4.77 -2.63 -6.37
CA GLY A 138 4.34 -3.25 -7.63
C GLY A 138 5.42 -4.02 -8.35
N ARG A 139 5.08 -5.27 -8.79
CA ARG A 139 6.02 -6.20 -9.43
C ARG A 139 5.32 -7.07 -10.47
N SER A 140 6.02 -7.40 -11.55
CA SER A 140 5.52 -8.29 -12.60
C SER A 140 5.63 -9.77 -12.18
N ALA A 141 4.56 -10.52 -12.34
CA ALA A 141 4.59 -11.98 -12.18
C ALA A 141 5.47 -12.65 -13.25
N LYS A 142 5.48 -12.11 -14.47
CA LYS A 142 6.20 -12.67 -15.63
C LYS A 142 7.71 -12.51 -15.51
N THR A 143 8.18 -11.32 -15.15
CA THR A 143 9.62 -10.99 -15.16
C THR A 143 10.24 -10.94 -13.78
N GLY A 144 9.41 -10.83 -12.74
CA GLY A 144 9.88 -10.59 -11.37
C GLY A 144 10.49 -9.20 -11.17
N GLN A 145 10.46 -8.31 -12.17
CA GLN A 145 10.98 -6.95 -12.09
C GLN A 145 9.91 -5.99 -11.55
N PRO A 146 10.31 -4.82 -11.01
CA PRO A 146 9.36 -3.78 -10.65
C PRO A 146 8.43 -3.47 -11.81
N MET A 147 7.12 -3.48 -11.54
CA MET A 147 6.08 -3.17 -12.53
C MET A 147 5.04 -2.27 -11.87
N ARG A 148 5.32 -1.01 -11.90
CA ARG A 148 4.52 0.10 -11.37
C ARG A 148 4.19 1.00 -12.54
N ILE A 149 2.91 1.18 -12.83
CA ILE A 149 2.44 1.93 -13.99
C ILE A 149 1.68 3.16 -13.50
N LYS A 150 2.09 4.32 -13.96
CA LYS A 150 1.39 5.58 -13.70
C LYS A 150 0.97 6.21 -15.02
N SER A 151 -0.31 6.62 -15.14
CA SER A 151 -0.70 7.52 -16.22
C SER A 151 0.06 8.84 -16.12
N SER A 152 0.44 9.44 -17.25
CA SER A 152 1.01 10.79 -17.28
C SER A 152 0.09 11.84 -16.64
N MET A 153 -1.21 11.53 -16.53
CA MET A 153 -2.24 12.36 -15.90
C MET A 153 -2.77 11.78 -14.58
N GLY A 154 -2.12 10.75 -14.03
CA GLY A 154 -2.42 10.18 -12.71
C GLY A 154 -1.44 10.71 -11.67
N PRO A 155 -1.86 11.55 -10.71
CA PRO A 155 -0.96 12.11 -9.72
C PRO A 155 -0.45 11.04 -8.74
N LEU A 156 0.88 10.98 -8.58
CA LEU A 156 1.57 10.21 -7.55
C LEU A 156 2.23 11.21 -6.61
N GLY A 157 1.91 11.15 -5.31
CA GLY A 157 2.34 12.17 -4.38
C GLY A 157 2.83 11.64 -3.05
N PHE A 158 3.77 12.37 -2.47
CA PHE A 158 4.40 12.05 -1.19
C PHE A 158 4.36 13.25 -0.26
N HIS A 159 4.35 12.97 1.04
CA HIS A 159 4.61 13.94 2.09
C HIS A 159 5.23 13.22 3.30
N GLN A 160 5.85 13.97 4.19
CA GLN A 160 6.36 13.39 5.43
C GLN A 160 5.20 12.88 6.30
N PHE A 161 5.47 11.84 7.08
CA PHE A 161 4.51 11.40 8.09
C PHE A 161 4.42 12.43 9.22
N SER A 162 3.26 12.53 9.86
CA SER A 162 3.04 13.41 11.00
C SER A 162 2.62 12.65 12.24
N LEU A 163 3.03 13.17 13.38
CA LEU A 163 2.44 12.81 14.66
C LEU A 163 1.25 13.75 14.91
N LYS A 164 0.11 13.20 15.27
CA LYS A 164 -1.04 14.01 15.68
C LYS A 164 -0.82 14.49 17.11
N PHE A 165 -0.74 15.80 17.29
CA PHE A 165 -0.67 16.44 18.60
C PHE A 165 -2.06 16.92 19.01
N ASP A 166 -2.42 16.68 20.27
CA ASP A 166 -3.56 17.35 20.88
C ASP A 166 -3.09 18.73 21.36
N PRO A 167 -3.58 19.85 20.77
CA PRO A 167 -3.13 21.19 21.13
C PRO A 167 -3.48 21.56 22.58
N ASN A 168 -4.43 20.85 23.22
CA ASN A 168 -4.86 21.10 24.59
C ASN A 168 -4.09 20.25 25.63
N LYS A 169 -3.26 19.30 25.17
CA LYS A 169 -2.49 18.42 26.05
C LYS A 169 -1.12 19.02 26.36
N LYS A 170 -0.76 19.08 27.67
CA LYS A 170 0.62 19.34 28.08
C LYS A 170 1.44 18.04 27.97
N TYR A 171 2.51 18.10 27.19
CA TYR A 171 3.39 16.95 26.97
C TYR A 171 4.53 16.96 27.99
N SER A 172 4.67 15.90 28.76
CA SER A 172 5.77 15.67 29.68
C SER A 172 7.09 15.45 28.94
N LYS A 173 8.23 15.44 29.66
CA LYS A 173 9.51 15.05 29.08
C LYS A 173 9.42 13.63 28.46
N LYS A 174 8.82 12.70 29.20
CA LYS A 174 8.64 11.33 28.72
C LYS A 174 7.82 11.25 27.43
N ASP A 175 6.71 11.99 27.33
CA ASP A 175 5.91 12.02 26.10
C ASP A 175 6.75 12.49 24.89
N ARG A 176 7.61 13.52 25.09
CA ARG A 176 8.48 14.02 24.03
C ARG A 176 9.55 13.00 23.63
N ASP A 177 10.17 12.34 24.59
CA ASP A 177 11.17 11.30 24.34
C ASP A 177 10.52 10.11 23.58
N ASP A 178 9.31 9.69 23.97
CA ASP A 178 8.53 8.66 23.28
C ASP A 178 8.18 9.05 21.82
N MET A 179 7.89 10.34 21.57
CA MET A 179 7.64 10.86 20.22
C MET A 179 8.88 10.79 19.34
N VAL A 180 10.05 11.18 19.88
CA VAL A 180 11.32 11.08 19.14
C VAL A 180 11.62 9.62 18.77
N LEU A 181 11.44 8.69 19.70
CA LEU A 181 11.58 7.27 19.44
C LEU A 181 10.59 6.79 18.36
N GLY A 182 9.33 7.25 18.42
CA GLY A 182 8.32 6.91 17.41
C GLY A 182 8.71 7.39 15.99
N VAL A 183 9.30 8.58 15.87
CA VAL A 183 9.83 9.08 14.58
C VAL A 183 10.97 8.20 14.07
N GLN A 184 11.89 7.81 14.94
CA GLN A 184 13.00 6.92 14.58
C GLN A 184 12.51 5.53 14.15
N ASP A 185 11.53 4.97 14.87
CA ASP A 185 10.93 3.67 14.53
C ASP A 185 10.24 3.71 13.15
N VAL A 186 9.48 4.76 12.87
CA VAL A 186 8.84 4.93 11.55
C VAL A 186 9.89 5.08 10.45
N THR A 187 10.93 5.87 10.68
CA THR A 187 12.02 6.03 9.70
C THR A 187 12.73 4.71 9.43
N SER A 188 13.04 3.95 10.48
CA SER A 188 13.62 2.61 10.35
C SER A 188 12.72 1.67 9.57
N ALA A 189 11.41 1.65 9.86
CA ALA A 189 10.44 0.84 9.15
C ALA A 189 10.37 1.17 7.65
N LEU A 190 10.48 2.45 7.28
CA LEU A 190 10.54 2.90 5.89
C LEU A 190 11.82 2.43 5.19
N VAL A 191 12.97 2.58 5.83
CA VAL A 191 14.25 2.09 5.28
C VAL A 191 14.21 0.57 5.09
N GLU A 192 13.71 -0.18 6.08
CA GLU A 192 13.53 -1.63 5.97
C GLU A 192 12.57 -2.01 4.85
N TYR A 193 11.50 -1.23 4.67
CA TYR A 193 10.55 -1.45 3.60
C TYR A 193 11.18 -1.26 2.22
N PHE A 194 11.90 -0.16 1.97
CA PHE A 194 12.58 0.07 0.70
C PHE A 194 13.61 -1.02 0.41
N LYS A 195 14.40 -1.42 1.39
CA LYS A 195 15.31 -2.56 1.25
C LYS A 195 14.57 -3.86 0.91
N TYR A 196 13.41 -4.10 1.53
CA TYR A 196 12.62 -5.30 1.31
C TYR A 196 12.08 -5.39 -0.13
N ILE A 197 11.60 -4.29 -0.70
CA ILE A 197 11.09 -4.23 -2.07
C ILE A 197 12.20 -4.03 -3.11
N ASN A 198 13.46 -4.04 -2.69
CA ASN A 198 14.64 -3.81 -3.54
C ASN A 198 14.58 -2.46 -4.28
N GLU A 199 14.07 -1.43 -3.60
CA GLU A 199 14.04 -0.06 -4.08
C GLU A 199 15.25 0.70 -3.54
N ASP A 200 15.83 1.58 -4.35
CA ASP A 200 16.80 2.51 -3.82
C ASP A 200 16.11 3.54 -2.89
N LEU A 201 16.89 4.26 -2.11
CA LEU A 201 16.35 5.23 -1.16
C LEU A 201 15.97 6.57 -1.80
N THR A 202 15.88 6.67 -3.13
CA THR A 202 15.62 7.92 -3.87
C THR A 202 14.30 8.57 -3.44
N PHE A 203 13.26 7.77 -3.21
CA PHE A 203 11.96 8.28 -2.76
C PHE A 203 11.97 8.78 -1.31
N LEU A 204 12.86 8.30 -0.46
CA LEU A 204 12.86 8.64 0.96
C LEU A 204 13.15 10.13 1.22
N PRO A 205 14.22 10.74 0.65
CA PRO A 205 14.44 12.17 0.78
C PRO A 205 13.32 13.01 0.14
N PHE A 206 12.77 12.56 -0.99
CA PHE A 206 11.65 13.23 -1.65
C PHE A 206 10.42 13.28 -0.72
N MET A 207 10.10 12.18 -0.05
CA MET A 207 9.01 12.07 0.91
C MET A 207 9.27 12.90 2.17
N LEU A 208 10.46 12.76 2.79
CA LEU A 208 10.78 13.40 4.07
C LEU A 208 10.95 14.91 4.00
N ARG A 209 11.18 15.48 2.80
CA ARG A 209 11.29 16.93 2.58
C ARG A 209 9.97 17.60 2.23
N ALA A 210 8.93 16.85 1.94
CA ALA A 210 7.61 17.41 1.65
C ALA A 210 6.90 17.74 2.98
N PRO A 211 6.41 18.98 3.19
CA PRO A 211 5.65 19.32 4.39
C PRO A 211 4.45 18.41 4.60
N THR A 212 4.05 18.21 5.86
CA THR A 212 2.93 17.31 6.20
C THR A 212 1.62 17.74 5.58
N GLU A 213 1.40 19.05 5.49
CA GLU A 213 0.15 19.65 5.00
C GLU A 213 0.08 19.74 3.47
N GLN A 214 1.16 19.38 2.78
CA GLN A 214 1.26 19.51 1.33
C GLN A 214 1.67 18.19 0.69
N ILE A 215 0.85 17.71 -0.24
CA ILE A 215 1.25 16.58 -1.10
C ILE A 215 2.21 17.11 -2.17
N ARG A 216 3.44 16.64 -2.15
CA ARG A 216 4.40 16.90 -3.21
C ARG A 216 4.21 15.85 -4.30
N LEU A 217 3.73 16.29 -5.45
CA LEU A 217 3.55 15.42 -6.61
C LEU A 217 4.89 15.10 -7.27
N LEU A 218 5.06 13.85 -7.67
CA LEU A 218 6.25 13.41 -8.40
C LEU A 218 6.04 13.71 -9.90
N PRO A 219 6.87 14.60 -10.51
CA PRO A 219 6.81 14.88 -11.94
C PRO A 219 7.03 13.62 -12.77
N ASN A 220 6.50 13.57 -14.00
CA ASN A 220 6.61 12.38 -14.85
C ASN A 220 8.06 12.00 -15.14
N GLU A 221 8.94 12.97 -15.34
CA GLU A 221 10.36 12.76 -15.59
C GLU A 221 11.04 12.11 -14.39
N ASP A 222 10.82 12.65 -13.19
CA ASP A 222 11.34 12.08 -11.94
C ASP A 222 10.74 10.69 -11.68
N THR A 223 9.46 10.49 -12.05
CA THR A 223 8.78 9.20 -11.95
C THR A 223 9.49 8.14 -12.79
N ILE A 224 9.81 8.46 -14.05
CA ILE A 224 10.53 7.55 -14.96
C ILE A 224 11.97 7.32 -14.46
N ALA A 225 12.67 8.38 -14.05
CA ALA A 225 14.01 8.28 -13.50
C ALA A 225 14.08 7.37 -12.27
N SER A 226 13.01 7.34 -11.47
CA SER A 226 12.86 6.48 -10.30
C SER A 226 12.42 5.05 -10.62
N GLY A 227 12.34 4.65 -11.88
CA GLY A 227 12.03 3.26 -12.26
C GLY A 227 10.55 2.91 -12.32
N VAL A 228 9.68 3.91 -12.45
CA VAL A 228 8.24 3.73 -12.64
C VAL A 228 7.89 3.88 -14.11
N HIS A 229 7.07 2.98 -14.63
CA HIS A 229 6.55 3.05 -16.00
C HIS A 229 5.51 4.18 -16.10
N VAL A 230 5.61 5.02 -17.11
CA VAL A 230 4.64 6.09 -17.37
C VAL A 230 3.89 5.81 -18.68
N PHE A 231 2.57 5.65 -18.54
CA PHE A 231 1.69 5.59 -19.73
C PHE A 231 1.38 7.01 -20.19
N ASN A 232 1.88 7.36 -21.36
CA ASN A 232 1.63 8.67 -21.96
C ASN A 232 0.23 8.70 -22.60
N GLU A 233 -0.65 9.52 -22.05
CA GLU A 233 -2.05 9.62 -22.51
C GLU A 233 -2.21 10.23 -23.89
N GLN A 234 -1.24 11.00 -24.37
CA GLN A 234 -1.29 11.62 -25.69
C GLN A 234 -0.82 10.66 -26.78
N THR A 235 0.35 10.01 -26.56
CA THR A 235 0.93 9.10 -27.54
C THR A 235 0.43 7.66 -27.43
N LYS A 236 -0.28 7.33 -26.33
CA LYS A 236 -0.73 5.97 -25.99
C LYS A 236 0.40 4.95 -25.84
N LEU A 237 1.60 5.43 -25.56
CA LEU A 237 2.77 4.58 -25.34
C LEU A 237 3.09 4.42 -23.86
N LEU A 238 3.47 3.21 -23.49
CA LEU A 238 4.06 2.93 -22.17
C LEU A 238 5.57 3.20 -22.24
N ILE A 239 6.03 4.16 -21.45
CA ILE A 239 7.44 4.51 -21.34
C ILE A 239 8.07 3.59 -20.29
N ASP A 240 8.98 2.75 -20.74
CA ASP A 240 9.76 1.84 -19.90
C ASP A 240 10.98 2.59 -19.33
N PRO A 241 11.12 2.69 -18.00
CA PRO A 241 12.24 3.37 -17.35
C PRO A 241 13.61 2.73 -17.65
N SER A 242 13.65 1.44 -17.97
CA SER A 242 14.91 0.75 -18.29
C SER A 242 15.57 1.30 -19.55
N LEU A 243 14.79 1.71 -20.53
CA LEU A 243 15.29 2.29 -21.78
C LEU A 243 15.97 3.65 -21.58
N ILE A 244 15.49 4.43 -20.59
CA ILE A 244 16.08 5.74 -20.27
C ILE A 244 17.37 5.57 -19.47
N ARG A 245 17.37 4.66 -18.48
CA ARG A 245 18.58 4.37 -17.69
C ARG A 245 19.75 3.86 -18.54
N GLN A 246 19.46 3.12 -19.60
CA GLN A 246 20.50 2.66 -20.55
C GLN A 246 21.12 3.81 -21.34
N ARG A 247 20.32 4.80 -21.77
CA ARG A 247 20.82 5.98 -22.51
C ARG A 247 21.72 6.87 -21.63
N VAL A 248 21.36 7.05 -20.36
CA VAL A 248 22.15 7.88 -19.41
C VAL A 248 23.48 7.22 -19.06
N LYS A 249 23.59 5.88 -19.10
CA LYS A 249 24.86 5.17 -18.86
C LYS A 249 25.76 5.08 -20.10
N ALA A 250 25.22 5.34 -21.28
CA ALA A 250 25.95 5.26 -22.55
C ALA A 250 26.56 6.61 -22.99
N ASN A 251 26.21 7.71 -22.33
CA ASN A 251 26.77 9.06 -22.46
C ASN A 251 27.67 9.39 -21.26
#